data_037efa827ec3faacfbbd1a4569177864
#
_entry.id   037efa827ec3faacfbbd1a4569177864
#
_cell.length_a   1.000
_cell.length_b   1.000
_cell.length_c   1.000
_cell.angle_alpha   90.00
_cell.angle_beta   90.00
_cell.angle_gamma   90.00
#
_symmetry.space_group_name_H-M   'P 1'
#
loop_
_entity.id
_entity.type
_entity.pdbx_description
1 polymer ?
#
loop_
_entity_poly.entity_id
_entity_poly.type
_entity_poly.pdbx_seq_one_letter_code
_entity_poly.pdbx_strand_id
1 'polypeptide(L)'
;MHSEFEMSMMGELNFFLRLQIKQLKEGTFINQAKYIRDLLKRFNMEEAKTMKTPMSSSIKLDKDEKGKSIDSTMYRGMIGSLLYLTASRPDIMYSVCLCARFQSCPKESHLSAIKRILKYLKGTMDIGLWYPKSDNFELIGFSDVDFAGCKVERKTLVAHVIS
;
A
#
# COMPACT_ATOMS: atom_id res chain seq x y z
N MET A 1 9.01 27.84 1.76
CA MET A 1 9.43 27.44 1.97
C MET A 1 10.54 26.99 1.96
N HIS A 2 11.00 26.93 2.00
CA HIS A 2 12.03 26.55 1.99
C HIS A 2 12.75 26.25 3.14
N SER A 3 12.43 26.63 4.15
CA SER A 3 13.16 26.33 5.32
C SER A 3 13.23 24.88 5.62
N GLU A 4 12.27 24.12 5.17
CA GLU A 4 12.39 22.70 5.33
C GLU A 4 13.63 22.16 4.73
N PHE A 5 14.06 22.75 3.64
CA PHE A 5 15.25 22.25 3.00
C PHE A 5 16.47 22.49 3.83
N GLU A 6 16.48 23.57 4.54
CA GLU A 6 17.63 23.85 5.35
C GLU A 6 17.73 22.94 6.52
N MET A 7 16.58 22.59 7.08
CA MET A 7 16.60 21.69 8.19
C MET A 7 16.93 20.30 7.79
N SER A 8 16.95 20.05 6.53
CA SER A 8 17.16 18.70 6.05
C SER A 8 18.61 18.28 6.10
N MET A 9 19.44 18.99 6.76
CA MET A 9 20.79 18.51 6.96
C MET A 9 20.78 17.13 7.57
N MET A 10 19.79 16.87 8.40
CA MET A 10 19.64 15.58 9.00
C MET A 10 18.79 14.65 8.17
N GLY A 11 18.04 15.22 7.25
CA GLY A 11 17.16 14.43 6.42
C GLY A 11 16.09 15.34 5.85
N GLU A 12 15.91 15.27 4.56
CA GLU A 12 14.95 16.11 3.88
C GLU A 12 13.69 15.33 3.62
N LEU A 13 12.54 15.88 4.00
CA LEU A 13 11.25 15.24 3.80
C LEU A 13 10.50 15.97 2.70
N ASN A 14 10.22 15.29 1.62
CA ASN A 14 9.47 15.81 0.50
C ASN A 14 8.25 14.98 0.25
N PHE A 15 7.23 15.61 -0.35
CA PHE A 15 6.05 14.91 -0.80
C PHE A 15 6.02 14.92 -2.32
N PHE A 16 5.81 13.78 -2.91
CA PHE A 16 5.71 13.66 -4.34
C PHE A 16 4.69 12.60 -4.67
N LEU A 17 3.60 13.00 -5.33
CA LEU A 17 2.53 12.07 -5.69
C LEU A 17 2.07 11.26 -4.48
N ARG A 18 1.84 11.96 -3.37
CA ARG A 18 1.38 11.37 -2.10
C ARG A 18 2.39 10.43 -1.47
N LEU A 19 3.59 10.39 -1.98
CA LEU A 19 4.68 9.67 -1.34
C LEU A 19 5.42 10.62 -0.41
N GLN A 20 5.79 10.12 0.75
CA GLN A 20 6.64 10.87 1.67
C GLN A 20 8.05 10.36 1.49
N ILE A 21 8.92 11.23 0.99
CA ILE A 21 10.29 10.86 0.65
C ILE A 21 11.23 11.57 1.61
N LYS A 22 11.98 10.78 2.35
CA LYS A 22 12.93 11.32 3.31
C LYS A 22 14.33 10.90 2.91
N GLN A 23 15.16 11.88 2.60
CA GLN A 23 16.52 11.62 2.20
C GLN A 23 17.44 11.77 3.39
N LEU A 24 18.21 10.74 3.66
CA LEU A 24 19.14 10.71 4.77
C LEU A 24 20.54 10.48 4.21
N LYS A 25 21.54 10.63 5.08
CA LYS A 25 22.90 10.37 4.67
C LYS A 25 23.07 8.95 4.15
N GLU A 26 22.42 8.02 4.79
CA GLU A 26 22.58 6.61 4.47
C GLU A 26 21.70 6.14 3.32
N GLY A 27 20.73 6.93 2.92
CA GLY A 27 19.84 6.49 1.86
C GLY A 27 18.55 7.26 1.84
N THR A 28 17.56 6.68 1.16
CA THR A 28 16.26 7.32 0.99
C THR A 28 15.16 6.41 1.54
N PHE A 29 14.29 6.99 2.35
CA PHE A 29 13.15 6.28 2.91
C PHE A 29 11.86 6.82 2.31
N ILE A 30 11.02 5.92 1.81
CA ILE A 30 9.77 6.30 1.16
C ILE A 30 8.61 5.61 1.85
N ASN A 31 7.60 6.38 2.27
CA ASN A 31 6.40 5.78 2.83
C ASN A 31 5.18 6.62 2.45
N GLN A 32 4.01 6.17 2.87
CA GLN A 32 2.77 6.86 2.58
C GLN A 32 1.88 6.92 3.81
N ALA A 33 2.46 7.20 4.96
CA ALA A 33 1.71 7.23 6.21
C ALA A 33 0.54 8.22 6.14
N LYS A 34 0.76 9.39 5.56
CA LYS A 34 -0.30 10.37 5.48
C LYS A 34 -1.43 9.89 4.58
N TYR A 35 -1.09 9.27 3.46
CA TYR A 35 -2.11 8.75 2.55
C TYR A 35 -2.90 7.64 3.22
N ILE A 36 -2.24 6.78 3.99
CA ILE A 36 -2.94 5.73 4.72
C ILE A 36 -3.93 6.34 5.71
N ARG A 37 -3.52 7.37 6.43
CA ARG A 37 -4.44 8.04 7.36
C ARG A 37 -5.63 8.63 6.62
N ASP A 38 -5.39 9.23 5.46
CA ASP A 38 -6.48 9.79 4.66
C ASP A 38 -7.46 8.72 4.21
N LEU A 39 -6.95 7.55 3.85
CA LEU A 39 -7.82 6.44 3.44
C LEU A 39 -8.65 5.92 4.61
N LEU A 40 -8.02 5.76 5.76
CA LEU A 40 -8.74 5.29 6.93
C LEU A 40 -9.86 6.25 7.29
N LYS A 41 -9.61 7.53 7.16
CA LYS A 41 -10.65 8.52 7.42
C LYS A 41 -11.76 8.45 6.37
N ARG A 42 -11.37 8.34 5.11
CA ARG A 42 -12.36 8.30 4.03
C ARG A 42 -13.29 7.11 4.15
N PHE A 43 -12.78 5.97 4.58
CA PHE A 43 -13.57 4.75 4.66
C PHE A 43 -14.04 4.44 6.08
N ASN A 44 -13.95 5.43 6.96
CA ASN A 44 -14.45 5.30 8.34
C ASN A 44 -13.82 4.14 9.10
N MET A 45 -12.52 3.98 8.92
CA MET A 45 -11.78 2.91 9.56
C MET A 45 -10.83 3.41 10.64
N GLU A 46 -10.98 4.67 11.05
CA GLU A 46 -10.04 5.25 12.02
C GLU A 46 -10.08 4.56 13.36
N GLU A 47 -11.26 4.08 13.75
CA GLU A 47 -11.40 3.41 15.03
C GLU A 47 -11.31 1.90 14.93
N ALA A 48 -11.00 1.38 13.78
CA ALA A 48 -10.95 -0.06 13.58
C ALA A 48 -9.77 -0.67 14.32
N LYS A 49 -9.93 -1.92 14.72
CA LYS A 49 -8.84 -2.67 15.32
C LYS A 49 -7.76 -2.95 14.27
N THR A 50 -6.51 -2.90 14.70
CA THR A 50 -5.43 -3.24 13.78
C THR A 50 -5.33 -4.75 13.63
N MET A 51 -4.74 -5.16 12.51
CA MET A 51 -4.48 -6.57 12.23
C MET A 51 -3.00 -6.73 11.95
N LYS A 52 -2.47 -7.89 12.29
CA LYS A 52 -1.03 -8.13 12.15
C LYS A 52 -0.63 -8.61 10.77
N THR A 53 -1.59 -9.09 9.99
CA THR A 53 -1.33 -9.53 8.62
C THR A 53 -2.40 -8.97 7.70
N PRO A 54 -2.06 -8.72 6.43
CA PRO A 54 -3.05 -8.14 5.52
C PRO A 54 -4.09 -9.14 5.08
N MET A 55 -3.83 -10.43 5.24
CA MET A 55 -4.76 -11.46 4.83
C MET A 55 -4.57 -12.69 5.70
N SER A 56 -5.68 -13.35 6.00
CA SER A 56 -5.61 -14.59 6.75
C SER A 56 -5.03 -15.68 5.86
N SER A 57 -4.14 -16.49 6.43
CA SER A 57 -3.56 -17.59 5.67
C SER A 57 -4.58 -18.67 5.33
N SER A 58 -5.67 -18.70 6.05
CA SER A 58 -6.69 -19.71 5.84
C SER A 58 -7.83 -19.24 4.95
N ILE A 59 -7.82 -17.98 4.53
CA ILE A 59 -8.94 -17.46 3.78
C ILE A 59 -8.88 -17.93 2.33
N LYS A 60 -10.05 -18.24 1.79
CA LYS A 60 -10.20 -18.52 0.37
C LYS A 60 -11.23 -17.57 -0.18
N LEU A 61 -10.80 -16.71 -1.09
CA LEU A 61 -11.71 -15.80 -1.75
C LEU A 61 -12.18 -16.43 -3.04
N ASP A 62 -13.49 -16.47 -3.23
CA ASP A 62 -14.08 -16.96 -4.47
C ASP A 62 -15.21 -16.03 -4.85
N LYS A 63 -15.96 -16.39 -5.86
CA LYS A 63 -17.02 -15.52 -6.37
C LYS A 63 -18.12 -15.25 -5.36
N ASP A 64 -18.30 -16.15 -4.40
CA ASP A 64 -19.30 -15.98 -3.34
C ASP A 64 -20.65 -15.64 -3.94
N GLU A 65 -21.14 -16.51 -4.82
CA GLU A 65 -22.33 -16.22 -5.59
C GLU A 65 -23.56 -15.94 -4.74
N LYS A 66 -23.65 -16.57 -3.60
CA LYS A 66 -24.78 -16.37 -2.69
C LYS A 66 -24.57 -15.22 -1.72
N GLY A 67 -23.40 -14.62 -1.73
CA GLY A 67 -23.10 -13.54 -0.82
C GLY A 67 -23.84 -12.28 -1.19
N LYS A 68 -23.94 -11.38 -0.22
CA LYS A 68 -24.61 -10.10 -0.44
C LYS A 68 -23.74 -9.20 -1.31
N SER A 69 -24.35 -8.66 -2.35
CA SER A 69 -23.65 -7.75 -3.25
C SER A 69 -23.44 -6.39 -2.60
N ILE A 70 -22.33 -5.75 -2.95
CA ILE A 70 -22.04 -4.40 -2.47
C ILE A 70 -21.79 -3.50 -3.68
N ASP A 71 -21.73 -2.20 -3.39
CA ASP A 71 -21.50 -1.19 -4.43
C ASP A 71 -20.16 -1.41 -5.10
N SER A 72 -20.20 -1.72 -6.40
CA SER A 72 -18.97 -2.00 -7.13
C SER A 72 -18.13 -0.74 -7.35
N THR A 73 -18.78 0.42 -7.44
CA THR A 73 -18.03 1.68 -7.60
C THR A 73 -17.19 1.96 -6.36
N MET A 74 -17.81 1.79 -5.19
CA MET A 74 -17.06 1.98 -3.94
C MET A 74 -15.93 0.97 -3.84
N TYR A 75 -16.22 -0.29 -4.17
CA TYR A 75 -15.21 -1.33 -4.08
C TYR A 75 -14.03 -1.03 -4.99
N ARG A 76 -14.31 -0.62 -6.22
CA ARG A 76 -13.24 -0.27 -7.16
C ARG A 76 -12.42 0.91 -6.68
N GLY A 77 -13.08 1.87 -6.04
CA GLY A 77 -12.36 3.00 -5.47
C GLY A 77 -11.39 2.58 -4.39
N MET A 78 -11.82 1.64 -3.55
CA MET A 78 -10.95 1.13 -2.51
C MET A 78 -9.78 0.35 -3.12
N ILE A 79 -10.06 -0.47 -4.12
CA ILE A 79 -9.00 -1.21 -4.80
C ILE A 79 -7.99 -0.26 -5.43
N GLY A 80 -8.47 0.77 -6.11
CA GLY A 80 -7.56 1.73 -6.75
C GLY A 80 -6.66 2.42 -5.74
N SER A 81 -7.24 2.80 -4.60
CA SER A 81 -6.45 3.45 -3.55
C SER A 81 -5.39 2.50 -2.99
N LEU A 82 -5.76 1.24 -2.79
CA LEU A 82 -4.82 0.26 -2.27
C LEU A 82 -3.73 -0.06 -3.28
N LEU A 83 -4.09 -0.13 -4.56
CA LEU A 83 -3.08 -0.34 -5.60
C LEU A 83 -2.07 0.79 -5.61
N TYR A 84 -2.55 2.02 -5.41
CA TYR A 84 -1.64 3.15 -5.34
C TYR A 84 -0.65 3.00 -4.18
N LEU A 85 -1.12 2.44 -3.07
CA LEU A 85 -0.26 2.23 -1.91
C LEU A 85 0.80 1.18 -2.15
N THR A 86 0.62 0.28 -3.09
CA THR A 86 1.61 -0.75 -3.32
C THR A 86 2.95 -0.19 -3.78
N ALA A 87 2.98 1.09 -4.21
CA ALA A 87 4.23 1.73 -4.59
C ALA A 87 5.23 1.77 -3.43
N SER A 88 4.74 1.97 -2.21
CA SER A 88 5.60 2.00 -1.03
C SER A 88 5.35 0.82 -0.10
N ARG A 89 4.33 0.02 -0.37
CA ARG A 89 3.94 -1.09 0.49
C ARG A 89 3.74 -2.35 -0.34
N PRO A 90 4.83 -2.89 -0.87
CA PRO A 90 4.70 -4.13 -1.67
C PRO A 90 4.22 -5.31 -0.85
N ASP A 91 4.28 -5.22 0.46
CA ASP A 91 3.81 -6.29 1.33
C ASP A 91 2.30 -6.53 1.22
N ILE A 92 1.52 -5.56 0.73
CA ILE A 92 0.09 -5.76 0.54
C ILE A 92 -0.28 -6.13 -0.89
N MET A 93 0.69 -6.17 -1.79
CA MET A 93 0.41 -6.36 -3.22
C MET A 93 -0.41 -7.61 -3.49
N TYR A 94 -0.01 -8.74 -2.92
CA TYR A 94 -0.70 -9.99 -3.16
C TYR A 94 -2.16 -9.93 -2.71
N SER A 95 -2.38 -9.39 -1.51
CA SER A 95 -3.73 -9.32 -0.97
C SER A 95 -4.63 -8.39 -1.79
N VAL A 96 -4.07 -7.25 -2.22
CA VAL A 96 -4.84 -6.31 -3.02
C VAL A 96 -5.21 -6.92 -4.36
N CYS A 97 -4.26 -7.62 -4.99
CA CYS A 97 -4.53 -8.25 -6.27
C CYS A 97 -5.59 -9.33 -6.17
N LEU A 98 -5.59 -10.10 -5.09
CA LEU A 98 -6.64 -11.10 -4.90
C LEU A 98 -8.00 -10.44 -4.81
N CYS A 99 -8.09 -9.35 -4.05
CA CYS A 99 -9.35 -8.64 -3.91
C CYS A 99 -9.79 -7.99 -5.22
N ALA A 100 -8.83 -7.55 -6.03
CA ALA A 100 -9.15 -6.87 -7.28
C ALA A 100 -9.85 -7.78 -8.28
N ARG A 101 -9.66 -9.09 -8.15
CA ARG A 101 -10.29 -10.04 -9.07
C ARG A 101 -11.80 -9.98 -9.02
N PHE A 102 -12.37 -9.51 -7.92
CA PHE A 102 -13.81 -9.52 -7.72
C PHE A 102 -14.45 -8.15 -7.87
N GLN A 103 -13.73 -7.20 -8.47
CA GLN A 103 -14.22 -5.83 -8.51
C GLN A 103 -15.41 -5.63 -9.45
N SER A 104 -15.67 -6.56 -10.36
CA SER A 104 -16.82 -6.42 -11.24
C SER A 104 -18.12 -6.83 -10.56
N CYS A 105 -18.04 -7.73 -9.57
CA CYS A 105 -19.22 -8.18 -8.85
C CYS A 105 -18.84 -8.47 -7.41
N PRO A 106 -18.51 -7.42 -6.62
CA PRO A 106 -18.00 -7.63 -5.27
C PRO A 106 -19.10 -8.00 -4.29
N LYS A 107 -18.72 -8.81 -3.33
CA LYS A 107 -19.61 -9.26 -2.26
C LYS A 107 -19.08 -8.79 -0.91
N GLU A 108 -19.89 -8.97 0.12
CA GLU A 108 -19.46 -8.56 1.46
C GLU A 108 -18.20 -9.26 1.92
N SER A 109 -18.01 -10.53 1.51
CA SER A 109 -16.81 -11.24 1.88
C SER A 109 -15.56 -10.58 1.28
N HIS A 110 -15.71 -10.05 0.08
CA HIS A 110 -14.60 -9.35 -0.57
C HIS A 110 -14.32 -8.03 0.13
N LEU A 111 -15.38 -7.34 0.55
CA LEU A 111 -15.20 -6.08 1.29
C LEU A 111 -14.53 -6.35 2.63
N SER A 112 -14.89 -7.44 3.30
CA SER A 112 -14.23 -7.81 4.55
C SER A 112 -12.73 -7.99 4.35
N ALA A 113 -12.35 -8.60 3.24
CA ALA A 113 -10.94 -8.81 2.96
C ALA A 113 -10.22 -7.48 2.75
N ILE A 114 -10.87 -6.54 2.05
CA ILE A 114 -10.28 -5.21 1.87
C ILE A 114 -10.15 -4.50 3.21
N LYS A 115 -11.17 -4.59 4.05
CA LYS A 115 -11.11 -3.95 5.35
C LYS A 115 -9.99 -4.51 6.20
N ARG A 116 -9.69 -5.80 6.06
CA ARG A 116 -8.58 -6.37 6.78
C ARG A 116 -7.24 -5.78 6.33
N ILE A 117 -7.11 -5.54 5.02
CA ILE A 117 -5.90 -4.89 4.52
C ILE A 117 -5.76 -3.49 5.13
N LEU A 118 -6.86 -2.75 5.22
CA LEU A 118 -6.83 -1.42 5.82
C LEU A 118 -6.47 -1.48 7.29
N LYS A 119 -6.96 -2.50 8.01
CA LYS A 119 -6.62 -2.67 9.42
C LYS A 119 -5.14 -2.99 9.61
N TYR A 120 -4.59 -3.77 8.69
CA TYR A 120 -3.16 -4.06 8.70
C TYR A 120 -2.36 -2.79 8.44
N LEU A 121 -2.78 -2.00 7.46
CA LEU A 121 -2.11 -0.75 7.16
C LEU A 121 -2.16 0.21 8.34
N LYS A 122 -3.28 0.24 9.04
CA LYS A 122 -3.40 1.10 10.21
C LYS A 122 -2.36 0.76 11.26
N GLY A 123 -2.08 -0.51 11.44
CA GLY A 123 -1.11 -0.95 12.42
C GLY A 123 0.33 -0.86 11.97
N THR A 124 0.57 -0.51 10.70
CA THR A 124 1.93 -0.49 10.16
C THR A 124 2.17 0.75 9.31
N MET A 125 1.61 1.88 9.74
CA MET A 125 1.72 3.10 8.93
C MET A 125 3.14 3.60 8.74
N ASP A 126 4.03 3.23 9.65
CA ASP A 126 5.41 3.69 9.59
C ASP A 126 6.30 2.81 8.72
N ILE A 127 5.75 1.75 8.15
CA ILE A 127 6.53 0.90 7.25
C ILE A 127 6.66 1.58 5.89
N GLY A 128 7.81 1.43 5.27
CA GLY A 128 8.06 1.98 3.95
C GLY A 128 9.22 1.28 3.30
N LEU A 129 9.73 1.89 2.24
CA LEU A 129 10.83 1.33 1.48
C LEU A 129 12.10 2.09 1.79
N TRP A 130 13.19 1.36 1.93
CA TRP A 130 14.49 1.93 2.18
C TRP A 130 15.43 1.63 1.04
N TYR A 131 16.01 2.69 0.48
CA TYR A 131 16.97 2.59 -0.62
C TYR A 131 18.32 3.03 -0.10
N PRO A 132 19.25 2.10 0.16
CA PRO A 132 20.57 2.47 0.66
C PRO A 132 21.33 3.30 -0.38
N LYS A 133 22.07 4.26 0.11
CA LYS A 133 22.80 5.14 -0.78
C LYS A 133 23.92 4.43 -1.51
N SER A 134 24.49 3.44 -0.89
CA SER A 134 25.61 2.72 -1.48
C SER A 134 25.21 1.88 -2.69
N ASP A 135 23.94 1.64 -2.88
CA ASP A 135 23.47 0.82 -3.99
C ASP A 135 23.19 1.69 -5.20
N ASN A 136 23.34 1.10 -6.37
CA ASN A 136 22.92 1.79 -7.58
C ASN A 136 21.42 1.73 -7.63
N PHE A 137 20.82 2.80 -7.19
CA PHE A 137 19.40 2.86 -7.05
C PHE A 137 18.72 3.19 -8.37
N GLU A 138 17.79 2.36 -8.77
CA GLU A 138 17.00 2.59 -9.96
C GLU A 138 15.57 2.25 -9.68
N LEU A 139 14.68 3.06 -10.22
CA LEU A 139 13.25 2.87 -10.02
C LEU A 139 12.61 2.05 -11.11
N ILE A 140 13.40 1.47 -11.97
CA ILE A 140 12.86 0.78 -13.13
C ILE A 140 11.91 -0.33 -12.75
N GLY A 141 12.15 -0.97 -11.62
CA GLY A 141 11.35 -2.12 -11.25
C GLY A 141 9.87 -1.83 -11.11
N PHE A 142 9.53 -0.59 -10.82
CA PHE A 142 8.13 -0.30 -10.60
C PHE A 142 7.30 -0.35 -11.85
N SER A 143 7.89 -0.09 -12.99
CA SER A 143 7.14 -0.11 -14.22
C SER A 143 6.79 -1.53 -14.65
N ASP A 144 7.40 -2.50 -14.02
CA ASP A 144 7.17 -3.89 -14.40
C ASP A 144 6.05 -4.56 -13.64
N VAL A 145 5.38 -3.83 -12.77
CA VAL A 145 4.28 -4.41 -12.03
C VAL A 145 3.10 -4.62 -12.95
N ASP A 146 2.64 -5.85 -13.03
CA ASP A 146 1.52 -6.22 -13.89
C ASP A 146 0.30 -6.45 -13.02
N PHE A 147 -0.56 -5.46 -12.96
CA PHE A 147 -1.73 -5.55 -12.10
C PHE A 147 -2.74 -6.56 -12.60
N ALA A 148 -2.83 -6.76 -13.90
CA ALA A 148 -3.80 -7.71 -14.44
C ALA A 148 -3.46 -9.13 -14.00
N GLY A 149 -2.19 -9.47 -13.98
CA GLY A 149 -1.76 -10.79 -13.55
C GLY A 149 -1.28 -10.83 -12.12
N CYS A 150 -1.22 -9.69 -11.47
CA CYS A 150 -0.74 -9.58 -10.10
C CYS A 150 0.66 -10.15 -9.95
N LYS A 151 1.49 -9.91 -10.94
CA LYS A 151 2.86 -10.38 -10.92
C LYS A 151 3.77 -9.26 -10.47
N VAL A 152 4.77 -9.62 -9.70
CA VAL A 152 5.74 -8.65 -9.21
C VAL A 152 7.12 -9.13 -9.61
N GLU A 153 7.87 -8.26 -10.24
CA GLU A 153 9.24 -8.56 -10.63
C GLU A 153 10.16 -8.26 -9.47
N ARG A 154 10.31 -9.24 -8.62
CA ARG A 154 11.06 -9.01 -7.39
C ARG A 154 12.54 -8.88 -7.59
N LYS A 155 13.06 -9.43 -8.67
CA LYS A 155 14.49 -9.37 -8.91
C LYS A 155 14.99 -7.97 -9.15
N THR A 156 14.11 -7.04 -9.50
CA THR A 156 14.52 -5.67 -9.76
C THR A 156 14.43 -4.80 -8.53
N LEU A 157 13.97 -5.32 -7.43
CA LEU A 157 13.80 -4.54 -6.24
C LEU A 157 15.11 -4.43 -5.48
N VAL A 158 15.58 -3.21 -5.32
CA VAL A 158 16.74 -2.94 -4.50
C VAL A 158 16.35 -2.31 -3.17
N ALA A 159 15.07 -2.12 -2.97
CA ALA A 159 14.57 -1.52 -1.75
C ALA A 159 14.15 -2.59 -0.75
N HIS A 160 14.14 -2.19 0.50
CA HIS A 160 13.73 -3.08 1.58
C HIS A 160 12.55 -2.48 2.31
N VAL A 161 11.61 -3.33 2.70
CA VAL A 161 10.47 -2.89 3.50
C VAL A 161 10.92 -2.82 4.94
N ILE A 162 10.84 -1.63 5.53
CA ILE A 162 11.27 -1.43 6.91
C ILE A 162 10.29 -0.50 7.62
N SER A 163 10.36 -0.48 8.92
CA SER A 163 9.53 0.40 9.74
C SER A 163 10.37 1.45 10.46
#